data_b496e4e19d1d937dbbaa021f8ea8331e
#
_entry.id   b496e4e19d1d937dbbaa021f8ea8331e
#
_cell.length_a   1.000
_cell.length_b   1.000
_cell.length_c   1.000
_cell.angle_alpha   90.00
_cell.angle_beta   90.00
_cell.angle_gamma   90.00
#
_symmetry.space_group_name_H-M   'P 1'
#
loop_
_entity.id
_entity.type
_entity.pdbx_description
1 polymer ?
#
loop_
_entity_poly.entity_id
_entity_poly.type
_entity_poly.pdbx_seq_one_letter_code
_entity_poly.pdbx_strand_id
1 'polypeptide(L)'
;MTQLFVKQVIEGCTAGLPAQIKYYTQFNQPVKIIDDTLSEVIGAVINNTLCGGSGGGGWDACDGGEQKNSSHVQSKFCADCGKKVSFFAEHCPHCGCSGFKAKSKQKGTKVTNPRDGRWGISAKSHFQYKEELKEYRLSLVEPLSDDHNCREFRFTYWTLDKNSEHLDLYAQAQLNSKKSNHINFQPYGVDFYLSRPVMKFTGVLTVHEDRTEFDFDFFDLDNNTPLEIPAEFACKDSKSVVESKKFGKERGEWVRN
;
A
#
# COMPACT_ATOMS: atom_id res chain seq x y z
N MET A 1 16.50 11.72 12.92
CA MET A 1 16.64 10.31 12.46
C MET A 1 17.61 10.26 11.29
N THR A 2 18.61 9.35 11.29
CA THR A 2 19.60 9.26 10.20
C THR A 2 19.19 8.21 9.16
N GLN A 3 19.58 8.45 7.91
CA GLN A 3 19.39 7.51 6.80
C GLN A 3 19.99 6.11 7.13
N LEU A 4 21.19 6.09 7.71
CA LEU A 4 21.86 4.85 8.10
C LEU A 4 21.03 4.03 9.11
N PHE A 5 20.40 4.68 10.09
CA PHE A 5 19.60 3.98 11.08
C PHE A 5 18.34 3.38 10.47
N VAL A 6 17.65 4.12 9.59
CA VAL A 6 16.46 3.59 8.87
C VAL A 6 16.85 2.40 7.98
N LYS A 7 18.00 2.48 7.27
CA LYS A 7 18.57 1.36 6.50
C LYS A 7 18.74 0.13 7.39
N GLN A 8 19.42 0.26 8.53
CA GLN A 8 19.67 -0.83 9.47
C GLN A 8 18.38 -1.47 10.01
N VAL A 9 17.34 -0.67 10.27
CA VAL A 9 16.03 -1.19 10.70
C VAL A 9 15.38 -2.00 9.58
N ILE A 10 15.37 -1.50 8.35
CA ILE A 10 14.79 -2.23 7.21
C ILE A 10 15.53 -3.56 7.00
N GLU A 11 16.85 -3.53 6.93
CA GLU A 11 17.66 -4.73 6.72
C GLU A 11 17.52 -5.74 7.86
N GLY A 12 17.55 -5.28 9.11
CA GLY A 12 17.40 -6.13 10.29
C GLY A 12 16.04 -6.82 10.35
N CYS A 13 14.97 -6.08 10.08
CA CYS A 13 13.61 -6.62 10.09
C CYS A 13 13.30 -7.52 8.88
N THR A 14 14.02 -7.35 7.78
CA THR A 14 13.85 -8.18 6.56
C THR A 14 14.86 -9.33 6.47
N ALA A 15 15.77 -9.48 7.43
CA ALA A 15 16.84 -10.50 7.42
C ALA A 15 16.32 -11.94 7.23
N GLY A 16 15.10 -12.24 7.65
CA GLY A 16 14.46 -13.56 7.47
C GLY A 16 13.91 -13.84 6.06
N LEU A 17 13.86 -12.86 5.15
CA LEU A 17 13.25 -13.01 3.82
C LEU A 17 13.90 -14.10 2.96
N PRO A 18 15.23 -14.31 2.93
CA PRO A 18 15.81 -15.40 2.14
C PRO A 18 15.21 -16.76 2.50
N ALA A 19 15.11 -17.04 3.80
CA ALA A 19 14.51 -18.27 4.31
C ALA A 19 12.99 -18.34 4.02
N GLN A 20 12.28 -17.22 4.19
CA GLN A 20 10.84 -17.16 3.87
C GLN A 20 10.59 -17.43 2.39
N ILE A 21 11.33 -16.80 1.48
CA ILE A 21 11.18 -17.04 0.04
C ILE A 21 11.40 -18.53 -0.27
N LYS A 22 12.45 -19.11 0.27
CA LYS A 22 12.78 -20.52 0.06
C LYS A 22 11.67 -21.46 0.56
N TYR A 23 11.30 -21.34 1.84
CA TYR A 23 10.41 -22.33 2.47
C TYR A 23 8.93 -22.03 2.23
N TYR A 24 8.49 -20.78 2.27
CA TYR A 24 7.08 -20.45 2.03
C TYR A 24 6.65 -20.78 0.60
N THR A 25 7.53 -20.57 -0.38
CA THR A 25 7.26 -20.94 -1.78
C THR A 25 7.05 -22.44 -1.96
N GLN A 26 7.85 -23.28 -1.28
CA GLN A 26 7.69 -24.73 -1.31
C GLN A 26 6.31 -25.19 -0.83
N PHE A 27 5.74 -24.48 0.13
CA PHE A 27 4.42 -24.76 0.71
C PHE A 27 3.30 -23.91 0.10
N ASN A 28 3.56 -23.23 -1.02
CA ASN A 28 2.63 -22.33 -1.71
C ASN A 28 2.06 -21.24 -0.80
N GLN A 29 2.83 -20.78 0.17
CA GLN A 29 2.46 -19.64 1.01
C GLN A 29 2.94 -18.34 0.39
N PRO A 30 2.16 -17.24 0.48
CA PRO A 30 2.60 -15.93 0.04
C PRO A 30 3.73 -15.43 0.95
N VAL A 31 4.77 -14.86 0.35
CA VAL A 31 5.81 -14.13 1.07
C VAL A 31 5.41 -12.66 1.12
N LYS A 32 5.39 -12.07 2.29
CA LYS A 32 5.23 -10.62 2.46
C LYS A 32 6.61 -10.00 2.62
N ILE A 33 7.06 -9.26 1.64
CA ILE A 33 8.39 -8.60 1.65
C ILE A 33 8.45 -7.58 2.80
N ILE A 34 7.44 -6.75 2.91
CA ILE A 34 7.20 -5.87 4.06
C ILE A 34 5.76 -6.12 4.46
N ASP A 35 5.54 -6.62 5.66
CA ASP A 35 4.20 -6.81 6.22
C ASP A 35 3.71 -5.56 6.96
N ASP A 36 2.51 -5.65 7.49
CA ASP A 36 1.89 -4.52 8.18
C ASP A 36 2.70 -4.13 9.43
N THR A 37 3.15 -5.13 10.22
CA THR A 37 3.93 -4.90 11.44
C THR A 37 5.26 -4.21 11.14
N LEU A 38 6.00 -4.69 10.13
CA LEU A 38 7.25 -4.05 9.73
C LEU A 38 7.02 -2.63 9.22
N SER A 39 5.95 -2.42 8.46
CA SER A 39 5.55 -1.10 7.98
C SER A 39 5.27 -0.13 9.14
N GLU A 40 4.58 -0.59 10.19
CA GLU A 40 4.33 0.19 11.42
C GLU A 40 5.64 0.53 12.15
N VAL A 41 6.54 -0.45 12.30
CA VAL A 41 7.87 -0.24 12.91
C VAL A 41 8.67 0.81 12.14
N ILE A 42 8.74 0.69 10.81
CA ILE A 42 9.44 1.67 9.97
C ILE A 42 8.79 3.07 10.13
N GLY A 43 7.47 3.13 10.11
CA GLY A 43 6.73 4.38 10.31
C GLY A 43 7.02 5.02 11.68
N ALA A 44 7.07 4.21 12.74
CA ALA A 44 7.39 4.68 14.09
C ALA A 44 8.85 5.19 14.17
N VAL A 45 9.79 4.45 13.59
CA VAL A 45 11.22 4.84 13.54
C VAL A 45 11.39 6.17 12.81
N ILE A 46 10.81 6.33 11.61
CA ILE A 46 10.94 7.54 10.79
C ILE A 46 10.40 8.77 11.54
N ASN A 47 9.29 8.61 12.25
CA ASN A 47 8.62 9.70 12.95
C ASN A 47 9.08 9.86 14.40
N ASN A 48 10.12 9.12 14.81
CA ASN A 48 10.67 9.15 16.18
C ASN A 48 9.57 8.96 17.25
N THR A 49 8.71 7.98 17.04
CA THR A 49 7.59 7.62 17.92
C THR A 49 7.62 6.13 18.24
N LEU A 50 6.64 5.66 19.00
CA LEU A 50 6.45 4.24 19.27
C LEU A 50 5.25 3.72 18.48
N CYS A 51 5.25 2.41 18.20
CA CYS A 51 4.05 1.74 17.69
C CYS A 51 2.93 1.80 18.73
N GLY A 52 1.68 1.99 18.30
CA GLY A 52 0.51 2.14 19.16
C GLY A 52 0.04 0.85 19.82
N GLY A 53 0.62 -0.29 19.45
CA GLY A 53 0.23 -1.61 19.92
C GLY A 53 -0.84 -2.28 19.06
N SER A 54 -0.78 -3.61 18.97
CA SER A 54 -1.73 -4.42 18.21
C SER A 54 -3.02 -4.62 18.99
N GLY A 55 -4.15 -4.21 18.46
CA GLY A 55 -5.45 -4.63 18.94
C GLY A 55 -6.48 -3.51 19.14
N GLY A 56 -7.28 -3.31 18.15
CA GLY A 56 -8.65 -2.78 18.21
C GLY A 56 -8.90 -1.52 19.01
N GLY A 57 -8.65 -0.36 18.45
CA GLY A 57 -9.12 0.92 18.98
C GLY A 57 -8.06 1.98 19.25
N GLY A 58 -6.86 1.80 18.72
CA GLY A 58 -5.78 2.81 18.79
C GLY A 58 -5.20 3.11 17.39
N TRP A 59 -4.39 4.17 17.32
CA TRP A 59 -3.58 4.49 16.17
C TRP A 59 -2.42 3.50 16.02
N ASP A 60 -1.95 3.28 14.80
CA ASP A 60 -0.78 2.42 14.53
C ASP A 60 0.50 2.99 15.17
N ALA A 61 0.52 4.30 15.48
CA ALA A 61 1.62 4.95 16.20
C ALA A 61 1.13 5.84 17.34
N CYS A 62 1.93 5.94 18.42
CA CYS A 62 1.60 6.72 19.62
C CYS A 62 1.46 8.23 19.38
N ASP A 63 1.99 8.74 18.27
CA ASP A 63 1.86 10.16 17.88
C ASP A 63 0.59 10.47 17.06
N GLY A 64 -0.32 9.50 16.92
CA GLY A 64 -1.55 9.64 16.16
C GLY A 64 -1.39 9.39 14.65
N GLY A 65 -0.25 8.82 14.20
CA GLY A 65 -0.06 8.41 12.82
C GLY A 65 -0.76 7.09 12.52
N GLU A 66 -1.45 7.01 11.38
CA GLU A 66 -2.13 5.81 10.88
C GLU A 66 -1.37 5.22 9.69
N GLN A 67 -0.83 4.02 9.86
CA GLN A 67 -0.03 3.33 8.86
C GLN A 67 -0.90 2.50 7.92
N LYS A 68 -0.64 2.60 6.62
CA LYS A 68 -1.27 1.77 5.59
C LYS A 68 -0.21 1.17 4.69
N ASN A 69 -0.16 -0.14 4.63
CA ASN A 69 0.79 -0.88 3.81
C ASN A 69 0.11 -1.45 2.56
N SER A 70 0.82 -1.44 1.45
CA SER A 70 0.41 -2.07 0.20
C SER A 70 1.59 -2.81 -0.42
N SER A 71 1.31 -3.98 -1.01
CA SER A 71 2.34 -4.78 -1.65
C SER A 71 1.83 -5.36 -2.96
N HIS A 72 2.63 -5.21 -4.00
CA HIS A 72 2.43 -5.84 -5.31
C HIS A 72 3.07 -7.24 -5.38
N VAL A 73 3.73 -7.69 -4.30
CA VAL A 73 4.42 -8.98 -4.21
C VAL A 73 3.62 -9.94 -3.33
N GLN A 74 2.57 -10.53 -3.85
CA GLN A 74 1.76 -11.46 -3.05
C GLN A 74 1.59 -12.83 -3.71
N SER A 75 1.11 -12.84 -4.95
CA SER A 75 0.77 -14.08 -5.65
C SER A 75 0.52 -13.85 -7.14
N LYS A 76 0.56 -14.94 -7.88
CA LYS A 76 0.19 -15.00 -9.30
C LYS A 76 -0.81 -16.14 -9.51
N PHE A 77 -1.36 -16.27 -10.70
CA PHE A 77 -2.32 -17.33 -11.03
C PHE A 77 -1.75 -18.24 -12.10
N CYS A 78 -1.89 -19.56 -11.91
CA CYS A 78 -1.51 -20.52 -12.91
C CYS A 78 -2.30 -20.30 -14.22
N ALA A 79 -1.60 -20.36 -15.36
CA ALA A 79 -2.21 -20.17 -16.66
C ALA A 79 -3.19 -21.28 -17.00
N ASP A 80 -2.90 -22.51 -16.60
CA ASP A 80 -3.68 -23.71 -16.93
C ASP A 80 -4.82 -23.93 -15.94
N CYS A 81 -4.52 -24.18 -14.66
CA CYS A 81 -5.55 -24.52 -13.68
C CYS A 81 -6.21 -23.31 -13.01
N GLY A 82 -5.71 -22.09 -13.21
CA GLY A 82 -6.26 -20.86 -12.65
C GLY A 82 -6.10 -20.67 -11.14
N LYS A 83 -5.44 -21.62 -10.45
CA LYS A 83 -5.24 -21.53 -8.99
C LYS A 83 -4.21 -20.46 -8.64
N LYS A 84 -4.40 -19.85 -7.48
CA LYS A 84 -3.49 -18.87 -6.90
C LYS A 84 -2.23 -19.58 -6.38
N VAL A 85 -1.06 -19.03 -6.71
CA VAL A 85 0.24 -19.56 -6.32
C VAL A 85 1.14 -18.43 -5.79
N SER A 86 2.18 -18.79 -5.03
CA SER A 86 3.19 -17.84 -4.57
C SER A 86 3.79 -17.05 -5.73
N PHE A 87 4.12 -15.77 -5.52
CA PHE A 87 4.82 -14.96 -6.53
C PHE A 87 6.13 -15.62 -6.97
N PHE A 88 6.86 -16.22 -6.04
CA PHE A 88 8.17 -16.83 -6.26
C PHE A 88 8.10 -18.27 -6.83
N ALA A 89 6.92 -18.85 -7.03
CA ALA A 89 6.81 -20.22 -7.53
C ALA A 89 7.26 -20.31 -9.00
N GLU A 90 8.19 -21.21 -9.29
CA GLU A 90 8.65 -21.55 -10.65
C GLU A 90 7.60 -22.40 -11.37
N HIS A 91 6.99 -23.34 -10.64
CA HIS A 91 5.95 -24.22 -11.15
C HIS A 91 4.70 -24.15 -10.28
N CYS A 92 3.55 -24.37 -10.89
CA CYS A 92 2.30 -24.49 -10.16
C CYS A 92 2.29 -25.77 -9.31
N PRO A 93 2.15 -25.70 -7.98
CA PRO A 93 2.16 -26.88 -7.12
C PRO A 93 0.92 -27.78 -7.32
N HIS A 94 -0.07 -27.33 -8.08
CA HIS A 94 -1.31 -28.06 -8.32
C HIS A 94 -1.32 -28.86 -9.64
N CYS A 95 -0.61 -28.37 -10.67
CA CYS A 95 -0.63 -29.00 -12.00
C CYS A 95 0.73 -29.03 -12.71
N GLY A 96 1.80 -28.52 -12.08
CA GLY A 96 3.15 -28.53 -12.64
C GLY A 96 3.42 -27.49 -13.73
N CYS A 97 2.42 -26.73 -14.20
CA CYS A 97 2.59 -25.71 -15.24
C CYS A 97 3.52 -24.58 -14.78
N SER A 98 4.40 -24.12 -15.68
CA SER A 98 5.29 -22.95 -15.46
C SER A 98 4.71 -21.63 -16.00
N GLY A 99 3.56 -21.69 -16.68
CA GLY A 99 2.87 -20.50 -17.19
C GLY A 99 2.04 -19.81 -16.11
N PHE A 100 2.21 -18.48 -15.95
CA PHE A 100 1.48 -17.71 -14.95
C PHE A 100 0.83 -16.45 -15.53
N LYS A 101 -0.20 -15.98 -14.86
CA LYS A 101 -0.97 -14.77 -15.19
C LYS A 101 -1.09 -13.89 -13.97
N ALA A 102 -1.08 -12.59 -14.20
CA ALA A 102 -1.36 -11.61 -13.15
C ALA A 102 -2.84 -11.62 -12.72
N LYS A 103 -3.76 -12.13 -13.55
CA LYS A 103 -5.22 -12.08 -13.30
C LYS A 103 -5.86 -13.48 -13.29
N SER A 104 -6.78 -13.72 -12.36
CA SER A 104 -7.61 -14.93 -12.34
C SER A 104 -8.63 -14.91 -13.49
N LYS A 105 -8.98 -16.08 -14.05
CA LYS A 105 -10.03 -16.22 -15.06
C LYS A 105 -11.42 -16.52 -14.47
N GLN A 106 -11.63 -16.38 -13.18
CA GLN A 106 -12.94 -16.72 -12.59
C GLN A 106 -14.07 -15.86 -13.19
N LYS A 107 -15.00 -16.54 -13.85
CA LYS A 107 -16.17 -15.95 -14.48
C LYS A 107 -17.04 -15.28 -13.41
N GLY A 108 -17.29 -13.97 -13.52
CA GLY A 108 -18.23 -13.24 -12.65
C GLY A 108 -17.64 -12.50 -11.46
N THR A 109 -16.38 -12.68 -11.12
CA THR A 109 -15.69 -11.85 -10.13
C THR A 109 -14.91 -10.74 -10.83
N LYS A 110 -14.99 -9.51 -10.31
CA LYS A 110 -14.05 -8.45 -10.66
C LYS A 110 -12.67 -8.96 -10.25
N VAL A 111 -11.89 -9.35 -11.24
CA VAL A 111 -10.55 -9.87 -11.01
C VAL A 111 -9.68 -8.72 -10.55
N THR A 112 -9.36 -8.71 -9.27
CA THR A 112 -8.31 -7.86 -8.76
C THR A 112 -6.99 -8.44 -9.24
N ASN A 113 -6.20 -7.64 -9.95
CA ASN A 113 -4.83 -7.94 -10.22
C ASN A 113 -4.12 -8.14 -8.86
N PRO A 114 -3.41 -9.24 -8.61
CA PRO A 114 -2.64 -9.39 -7.36
C PRO A 114 -1.64 -8.26 -7.13
N ARG A 115 -1.30 -7.49 -8.18
CA ARG A 115 -0.47 -6.29 -8.15
C ARG A 115 -1.25 -5.00 -7.99
N ASP A 116 -2.58 -5.04 -8.01
CA ASP A 116 -3.41 -3.89 -7.66
C ASP A 116 -3.45 -3.75 -6.13
N GLY A 117 -2.29 -3.64 -5.51
CA GLY A 117 -2.17 -3.24 -4.12
C GLY A 117 -2.93 -1.94 -3.91
N ARG A 118 -3.63 -1.81 -2.79
CA ARG A 118 -4.43 -0.63 -2.45
C ARG A 118 -4.25 -0.31 -0.99
N TRP A 119 -4.21 0.96 -0.69
CA TRP A 119 -4.37 1.41 0.69
C TRP A 119 -5.86 1.57 0.99
N GLY A 120 -6.34 0.90 2.03
CA GLY A 120 -7.71 1.01 2.50
C GLY A 120 -7.81 1.94 3.69
N ILE A 121 -8.57 3.04 3.57
CA ILE A 121 -8.87 3.94 4.69
C ILE A 121 -10.37 3.85 4.96
N SER A 122 -10.76 3.65 6.23
CA SER A 122 -12.17 3.68 6.60
C SER A 122 -12.69 5.12 6.52
N ALA A 123 -13.66 5.36 5.64
CA ALA A 123 -14.26 6.68 5.48
C ALA A 123 -14.96 7.15 6.76
N LYS A 124 -15.61 6.23 7.51
CA LYS A 124 -16.22 6.54 8.79
C LYS A 124 -15.18 6.93 9.83
N SER A 125 -14.12 6.12 9.99
CA SER A 125 -13.06 6.39 10.96
C SER A 125 -12.31 7.67 10.62
N HIS A 126 -12.12 7.97 9.32
CA HIS A 126 -11.49 9.21 8.89
C HIS A 126 -12.19 10.44 9.48
N PHE A 127 -13.53 10.54 9.37
CA PHE A 127 -14.25 11.67 9.95
C PHE A 127 -14.42 11.58 11.47
N GLN A 128 -14.62 10.38 12.00
CA GLN A 128 -14.85 10.19 13.44
C GLN A 128 -13.62 10.59 14.27
N TYR A 129 -12.41 10.29 13.76
CA TYR A 129 -11.17 10.49 14.51
C TYR A 129 -10.23 11.50 13.86
N LYS A 130 -10.73 12.33 12.95
CA LYS A 130 -9.91 13.27 12.17
C LYS A 130 -9.11 14.23 13.05
N GLU A 131 -9.69 14.71 14.15
CA GLU A 131 -9.02 15.64 15.04
C GLU A 131 -7.82 15.00 15.76
N GLU A 132 -7.94 13.73 16.13
CA GLU A 132 -6.92 12.97 16.85
C GLU A 132 -5.84 12.42 15.90
N LEU A 133 -6.20 12.17 14.64
CA LEU A 133 -5.29 11.70 13.61
C LEU A 133 -4.25 12.78 13.31
N LYS A 134 -2.97 12.41 13.31
CA LYS A 134 -1.90 13.28 12.85
C LYS A 134 -1.81 13.31 11.32
N GLU A 135 -1.62 12.14 10.74
CA GLU A 135 -1.44 11.95 9.30
C GLU A 135 -1.66 10.48 8.92
N TYR A 136 -1.89 10.20 7.64
CA TYR A 136 -1.75 8.87 7.09
C TYR A 136 -0.33 8.63 6.60
N ARG A 137 0.20 7.44 6.84
CA ARG A 137 1.51 6.97 6.42
C ARG A 137 1.32 5.82 5.46
N LEU A 138 1.81 5.99 4.24
CA LEU A 138 1.56 5.07 3.14
C LEU A 138 2.88 4.41 2.77
N SER A 139 2.92 3.09 2.77
CA SER A 139 4.06 2.32 2.27
C SER A 139 3.65 1.41 1.12
N LEU A 140 4.56 1.26 0.16
CA LEU A 140 4.37 0.42 -1.01
C LEU A 140 5.62 -0.40 -1.29
N VAL A 141 5.40 -1.69 -1.57
CA VAL A 141 6.45 -2.60 -2.03
C VAL A 141 6.10 -3.12 -3.40
N GLU A 142 7.01 -2.93 -4.35
CA GLU A 142 6.85 -3.34 -5.75
C GLU A 142 8.05 -4.17 -6.20
N PRO A 143 7.84 -5.29 -6.91
CA PRO A 143 8.95 -6.01 -7.51
C PRO A 143 9.50 -5.21 -8.69
N LEU A 144 10.82 -5.16 -8.87
CA LEU A 144 11.43 -4.52 -10.04
C LEU A 144 11.28 -5.36 -11.31
N SER A 145 10.96 -6.65 -11.18
CA SER A 145 10.66 -7.56 -12.28
C SER A 145 9.46 -8.44 -11.96
N ASP A 146 8.74 -8.85 -13.00
CA ASP A 146 7.62 -9.79 -12.93
C ASP A 146 8.07 -11.24 -12.81
N ASP A 147 9.37 -11.49 -12.91
CA ASP A 147 9.96 -12.81 -12.83
C ASP A 147 9.86 -13.38 -11.40
N HIS A 148 9.63 -14.68 -11.30
CA HIS A 148 9.64 -15.43 -10.02
C HIS A 148 11.02 -15.41 -9.34
N ASN A 149 12.09 -15.16 -10.11
CA ASN A 149 13.45 -14.99 -9.59
C ASN A 149 13.75 -13.56 -9.14
N CYS A 150 12.79 -12.65 -9.23
CA CYS A 150 12.96 -11.29 -8.74
C CYS A 150 13.39 -11.32 -7.27
N ARG A 151 14.46 -10.62 -6.97
CA ARG A 151 15.01 -10.44 -5.62
C ARG A 151 15.21 -8.97 -5.27
N GLU A 152 14.76 -8.09 -6.15
CA GLU A 152 14.85 -6.64 -5.98
C GLU A 152 13.45 -6.04 -5.90
N PHE A 153 13.21 -5.29 -4.83
CA PHE A 153 11.90 -4.73 -4.52
C PHE A 153 12.04 -3.25 -4.21
N ARG A 154 11.32 -2.40 -4.95
CA ARG A 154 11.21 -0.99 -4.59
C ARG A 154 10.33 -0.85 -3.37
N PHE A 155 10.83 -0.17 -2.36
CA PHE A 155 10.08 0.22 -1.19
C PHE A 155 9.98 1.74 -1.13
N THR A 156 8.76 2.26 -1.12
CA THR A 156 8.51 3.70 -1.08
C THR A 156 7.58 4.05 0.08
N TYR A 157 7.85 5.18 0.70
CA TYR A 157 7.11 5.67 1.85
C TYR A 157 6.68 7.12 1.64
N TRP A 158 5.40 7.38 1.90
CA TRP A 158 4.78 8.71 1.81
C TRP A 158 4.05 9.05 3.09
N THR A 159 3.87 10.34 3.32
CA THR A 159 2.86 10.88 4.25
C THR A 159 1.74 11.52 3.46
N LEU A 160 0.53 11.45 4.01
CA LEU A 160 -0.67 12.07 3.44
C LEU A 160 -1.36 12.88 4.53
N ASP A 161 -1.55 14.17 4.27
CA ASP A 161 -2.26 15.06 5.20
C ASP A 161 -3.71 14.62 5.39
N LYS A 162 -4.10 14.44 6.64
CA LYS A 162 -5.49 14.18 7.04
C LYS A 162 -6.49 15.24 6.55
N ASN A 163 -6.01 16.46 6.32
CA ASN A 163 -6.80 17.60 5.86
C ASN A 163 -6.80 17.75 4.33
N SER A 164 -6.29 16.76 3.59
CA SER A 164 -6.39 16.76 2.12
C SER A 164 -7.86 16.90 1.69
N GLU A 165 -8.18 17.99 0.98
CA GLU A 165 -9.55 18.23 0.47
C GLU A 165 -10.04 17.06 -0.38
N HIS A 166 -9.18 16.50 -1.22
CA HIS A 166 -9.54 15.37 -2.06
C HIS A 166 -9.85 14.11 -1.23
N LEU A 167 -9.11 13.88 -0.14
CA LEU A 167 -9.36 12.76 0.76
C LEU A 167 -10.74 12.90 1.43
N ASP A 168 -11.09 14.10 1.91
CA ASP A 168 -12.40 14.39 2.48
C ASP A 168 -13.53 14.14 1.47
N LEU A 169 -13.38 14.68 0.25
CA LEU A 169 -14.34 14.47 -0.83
C LEU A 169 -14.53 13.00 -1.17
N TYR A 170 -13.44 12.24 -1.22
CA TYR A 170 -13.48 10.81 -1.52
C TYR A 170 -14.15 10.03 -0.38
N ALA A 171 -13.79 10.32 0.87
CA ALA A 171 -14.41 9.68 2.03
C ALA A 171 -15.92 9.96 2.09
N GLN A 172 -16.33 11.21 1.89
CA GLN A 172 -17.75 11.60 1.83
C GLN A 172 -18.49 10.89 0.71
N ALA A 173 -17.84 10.75 -0.47
CA ALA A 173 -18.37 10.00 -1.59
C ALA A 173 -18.70 8.55 -1.25
N GLN A 174 -17.79 7.89 -0.54
CA GLN A 174 -17.97 6.50 -0.15
C GLN A 174 -19.13 6.34 0.85
N LEU A 175 -19.21 7.22 1.85
CA LEU A 175 -20.32 7.22 2.81
C LEU A 175 -21.68 7.42 2.14
N ASN A 176 -21.75 8.37 1.19
CA ASN A 176 -23.00 8.67 0.47
C ASN A 176 -23.43 7.52 -0.47
N SER A 177 -22.46 6.82 -1.06
CA SER A 177 -22.75 5.73 -2.01
C SER A 177 -23.34 4.49 -1.35
N LYS A 178 -23.17 4.33 -0.02
CA LYS A 178 -23.54 3.13 0.76
C LYS A 178 -22.97 1.81 0.22
N LYS A 179 -22.02 1.88 -0.73
CA LYS A 179 -21.43 0.69 -1.37
C LYS A 179 -20.29 0.12 -0.56
N SER A 180 -19.53 0.98 0.14
CA SER A 180 -18.38 0.60 0.95
C SER A 180 -18.10 1.69 1.97
N ASN A 181 -17.64 1.28 3.15
CA ASN A 181 -17.13 2.19 4.17
C ASN A 181 -15.62 2.46 4.00
N HIS A 182 -14.98 1.97 2.93
CA HIS A 182 -13.57 2.13 2.70
C HIS A 182 -13.31 2.87 1.41
N ILE A 183 -12.47 3.90 1.48
CA ILE A 183 -11.79 4.46 0.33
C ILE A 183 -10.59 3.57 0.00
N ASN A 184 -10.37 3.32 -1.27
CA ASN A 184 -9.29 2.45 -1.72
C ASN A 184 -8.43 3.22 -2.72
N PHE A 185 -7.29 3.73 -2.26
CA PHE A 185 -6.32 4.35 -3.13
C PHE A 185 -5.56 3.30 -3.92
N GLN A 186 -5.45 3.49 -5.22
CA GLN A 186 -4.45 2.80 -6.02
C GLN A 186 -3.15 3.61 -6.00
N PRO A 187 -2.00 2.98 -5.72
CA PRO A 187 -0.72 3.61 -5.94
C PRO A 187 -0.64 4.18 -7.36
N TYR A 188 -0.15 5.41 -7.46
CA TYR A 188 -0.04 6.15 -8.73
C TYR A 188 -1.37 6.34 -9.50
N GLY A 189 -2.51 6.09 -8.86
CA GLY A 189 -3.84 6.37 -9.43
C GLY A 189 -4.25 7.83 -9.25
N VAL A 190 -5.34 8.23 -9.94
CA VAL A 190 -5.84 9.62 -9.90
C VAL A 190 -6.12 10.10 -8.47
N ASP A 191 -6.78 9.29 -7.65
CA ASP A 191 -7.11 9.66 -6.27
C ASP A 191 -5.86 9.82 -5.39
N PHE A 192 -4.82 9.01 -5.64
CA PHE A 192 -3.53 9.14 -4.97
C PHE A 192 -2.87 10.48 -5.25
N TYR A 193 -2.72 10.85 -6.53
CA TYR A 193 -2.10 12.13 -6.90
C TYR A 193 -2.94 13.33 -6.46
N LEU A 194 -4.26 13.28 -6.61
CA LEU A 194 -5.15 14.36 -6.17
C LEU A 194 -5.14 14.56 -4.66
N SER A 195 -4.85 13.51 -3.87
CA SER A 195 -4.69 13.63 -2.42
C SER A 195 -3.36 14.26 -2.01
N ARG A 196 -2.42 14.48 -2.96
CA ARG A 196 -1.17 15.21 -2.74
C ARG A 196 -0.24 14.59 -1.69
N PRO A 197 0.09 13.28 -1.77
CA PRO A 197 1.02 12.69 -0.81
C PRO A 197 2.43 13.29 -0.95
N VAL A 198 3.18 13.25 0.14
CA VAL A 198 4.58 13.70 0.22
C VAL A 198 5.48 12.49 0.36
N MET A 199 6.41 12.31 -0.58
CA MET A 199 7.41 11.24 -0.52
C MET A 199 8.45 11.57 0.55
N LYS A 200 8.70 10.64 1.45
CA LYS A 200 9.73 10.74 2.49
C LYS A 200 10.98 9.96 2.14
N PHE A 201 10.81 8.79 1.53
CA PHE A 201 11.91 8.06 0.93
C PHE A 201 11.42 7.06 -0.13
N THR A 202 12.35 6.64 -0.97
CA THR A 202 12.25 5.45 -1.82
C THR A 202 13.62 4.80 -1.95
N GLY A 203 13.64 3.48 -2.15
CA GLY A 203 14.88 2.73 -2.31
C GLY A 203 14.60 1.29 -2.76
N VAL A 204 15.66 0.53 -2.92
CA VAL A 204 15.61 -0.85 -3.38
C VAL A 204 16.07 -1.80 -2.27
N LEU A 205 15.22 -2.73 -1.93
CA LEU A 205 15.54 -3.87 -1.07
C LEU A 205 15.98 -5.03 -1.96
N THR A 206 17.23 -5.44 -1.85
CA THR A 206 17.80 -6.62 -2.51
C THR A 206 17.83 -7.79 -1.55
N VAL A 207 17.29 -8.93 -1.95
CA VAL A 207 17.28 -10.17 -1.16
C VAL A 207 18.32 -11.12 -1.74
N HIS A 208 19.46 -11.26 -1.07
CA HIS A 208 20.49 -12.23 -1.37
C HIS A 208 20.12 -13.61 -0.81
N GLU A 209 20.99 -14.61 -0.97
CA GLU A 209 20.75 -15.96 -0.45
C GLU A 209 20.79 -16.04 1.09
N ASP A 210 21.58 -15.18 1.71
CA ASP A 210 21.89 -15.18 3.14
C ASP A 210 21.53 -13.89 3.89
N ARG A 211 21.25 -12.81 3.18
CA ARG A 211 20.98 -11.49 3.75
C ARG A 211 20.06 -10.65 2.90
N THR A 212 19.65 -9.52 3.46
CA THR A 212 18.99 -8.43 2.73
C THR A 212 19.86 -7.18 2.77
N GLU A 213 19.75 -6.36 1.73
CA GLU A 213 20.45 -5.09 1.61
C GLU A 213 19.45 -4.03 1.11
N PHE A 214 19.51 -2.81 1.66
CA PHE A 214 18.62 -1.74 1.27
C PHE A 214 19.39 -0.49 0.89
N ASP A 215 19.17 0.02 -0.32
CA ASP A 215 19.77 1.23 -0.81
C ASP A 215 18.71 2.29 -1.15
N PHE A 216 18.92 3.51 -0.62
CA PHE A 216 18.02 4.63 -0.90
C PHE A 216 18.30 5.25 -2.26
N ASP A 217 17.25 5.42 -3.06
CA ASP A 217 17.25 6.29 -4.25
C ASP A 217 16.97 7.75 -3.83
N PHE A 218 16.12 7.94 -2.81
CA PHE A 218 15.77 9.23 -2.23
C PHE A 218 15.51 9.08 -0.74
N PHE A 219 15.99 10.03 0.07
CA PHE A 219 15.74 10.08 1.51
C PHE A 219 15.74 11.53 1.99
N ASP A 220 14.56 12.04 2.34
CA ASP A 220 14.37 13.36 2.95
C ASP A 220 13.12 13.32 3.85
N LEU A 221 13.32 13.12 5.14
CA LEU A 221 12.22 13.06 6.12
C LEU A 221 11.59 14.43 6.39
N ASP A 222 12.32 15.51 6.13
CA ASP A 222 11.84 16.88 6.28
C ASP A 222 11.14 17.40 5.02
N ASN A 223 11.17 16.60 3.92
CA ASN A 223 10.45 16.96 2.69
C ASN A 223 8.97 17.19 2.99
N ASN A 224 8.46 18.32 2.55
CA ASN A 224 7.04 18.71 2.64
C ASN A 224 6.46 19.07 1.27
N THR A 225 7.18 18.78 0.19
CA THR A 225 6.74 19.03 -1.17
C THR A 225 5.81 17.90 -1.64
N PRO A 226 4.52 18.17 -1.86
CA PRO A 226 3.60 17.17 -2.37
C PRO A 226 4.01 16.74 -3.78
N LEU A 227 3.70 15.49 -4.12
CA LEU A 227 3.88 14.99 -5.48
C LEU A 227 3.12 15.88 -6.47
N GLU A 228 3.77 16.14 -7.61
CA GLU A 228 3.12 16.82 -8.73
C GLU A 228 2.00 15.96 -9.30
N ILE A 229 0.89 16.61 -9.65
CA ILE A 229 -0.22 15.93 -10.31
C ILE A 229 0.14 15.79 -11.79
N PRO A 230 0.26 14.55 -12.33
CA PRO A 230 0.51 14.36 -13.74
C PRO A 230 -0.53 15.08 -14.62
N ALA A 231 -0.10 15.61 -15.74
CA ALA A 231 -0.95 16.42 -16.65
C ALA A 231 -2.25 15.68 -17.06
N GLU A 232 -2.17 14.35 -17.23
CA GLU A 232 -3.33 13.52 -17.54
C GLU A 232 -4.38 13.46 -16.42
N PHE A 233 -4.02 13.82 -15.19
CA PHE A 233 -4.92 13.87 -14.03
C PHE A 233 -5.30 15.28 -13.61
N ALA A 234 -4.58 16.31 -14.06
CA ALA A 234 -4.78 17.70 -13.64
C ALA A 234 -6.20 18.25 -13.91
N CYS A 235 -6.89 17.72 -14.93
CA CYS A 235 -8.24 18.15 -15.32
C CYS A 235 -9.31 17.09 -15.02
N LYS A 236 -8.99 16.02 -14.30
CA LYS A 236 -9.92 14.94 -14.01
C LYS A 236 -10.38 15.00 -12.56
N ASP A 237 -11.66 15.26 -12.37
CA ASP A 237 -12.29 14.79 -11.15
C ASP A 237 -12.18 13.25 -11.13
N SER A 238 -11.81 12.65 -10.00
CA SER A 238 -11.83 11.20 -9.90
C SER A 238 -13.26 10.69 -10.13
N LYS A 239 -13.38 9.48 -10.67
CA LYS A 239 -14.69 8.86 -10.87
C LYS A 239 -15.51 8.81 -9.59
N SER A 240 -14.86 8.58 -8.45
CA SER A 240 -15.48 8.56 -7.13
C SER A 240 -16.00 9.93 -6.72
N VAL A 241 -15.24 11.00 -6.97
CA VAL A 241 -15.64 12.38 -6.67
C VAL A 241 -16.76 12.83 -7.61
N VAL A 242 -16.72 12.48 -8.91
CA VAL A 242 -17.79 12.77 -9.88
C VAL A 242 -19.08 12.07 -9.48
N GLU A 243 -19.03 10.78 -9.14
CA GLU A 243 -20.20 10.04 -8.66
C GLU A 243 -20.77 10.67 -7.39
N SER A 244 -19.92 11.13 -6.47
CA SER A 244 -20.33 11.81 -5.25
C SER A 244 -20.98 13.17 -5.49
N LYS A 245 -20.38 14.00 -6.34
CA LYS A 245 -20.98 15.29 -6.73
C LYS A 245 -22.36 15.09 -7.35
N LYS A 246 -22.55 14.01 -8.09
CA LYS A 246 -23.84 13.62 -8.66
C LYS A 246 -24.85 13.23 -7.56
N PHE A 247 -24.46 12.41 -6.61
CA PHE A 247 -25.31 12.02 -5.48
C PHE A 247 -25.60 13.19 -4.52
N GLY A 248 -24.65 14.10 -4.32
CA GLY A 248 -24.82 15.31 -3.50
C GLY A 248 -25.81 16.27 -4.12
N LYS A 249 -25.79 16.44 -5.47
CA LYS A 249 -26.78 17.26 -6.20
C LYS A 249 -28.19 16.69 -6.15
N GLU A 250 -28.33 15.36 -6.19
CA GLU A 250 -29.64 14.70 -6.12
C GLU A 250 -30.23 14.70 -4.70
N ARG A 251 -29.45 14.88 -3.65
CA ARG A 251 -29.86 14.88 -2.24
C ARG A 251 -29.81 16.24 -1.56
N GLY A 252 -29.36 17.27 -2.23
CA GLY A 252 -29.47 18.67 -1.78
C GLY A 252 -28.57 19.11 -0.62
N GLU A 253 -27.73 18.25 -0.04
CA GLU A 253 -26.88 18.64 1.09
C GLU A 253 -25.54 17.91 1.13
N TRP A 254 -24.47 18.70 1.04
CA TRP A 254 -23.15 18.36 1.55
C TRP A 254 -23.13 18.75 3.02
N VAL A 255 -23.51 17.85 3.91
CA VAL A 255 -23.41 18.10 5.34
C VAL A 255 -22.00 17.80 5.78
N ARG A 256 -21.22 18.84 6.06
CA ARG A 256 -20.11 18.77 7.02
C ARG A 256 -20.75 18.69 8.41
N ASN A 257 -20.83 17.51 8.96
CA ASN A 257 -21.10 17.31 10.38
C ASN A 257 -19.83 16.86 11.05
#